data_5e0a588ba6426c6d9a6fbbd40693201a
#
_entry.id   5e0a588ba6426c6d9a6fbbd40693201a
#
_cell.length_a   1.000
_cell.length_b   1.000
_cell.length_c   1.000
_cell.angle_alpha   90.00
_cell.angle_beta   90.00
_cell.angle_gamma   90.00
#
_symmetry.space_group_name_H-M   'P 1'
#
loop_
_entity.id
_entity.type
_entity.pdbx_description
1 polymer ?
#
loop_
_entity_poly.entity_id
_entity_poly.type
_entity_poly.pdbx_seq_one_letter_code
_entity_poly.pdbx_strand_id
1 'polypeptide(L)'
;AVAAWCAGAGISFTELPQFGVFRGQHNRDGWATRWRQFMTQPQQDFPSNIRWAHFPSVDDWQRWQPQPSRHALMDFDLPNPAGVLEDFLHRRGEQYHLKMSSPLSAPEACSRLSVQLASGRLSMRTVVQSTWRAQQEAKTWPVEQRRTWPKALAAFQSRLHWHCHFMQKFESEPELEHRNMARSCDGLREDDFDEAKFEAWCTGNTGYPFIDACMRFLLATGWINFRMRAMLVSFAAYDLWLHWQRPAHHLAQLFMDFEPGIHYPQVQMQSGTTGINTLRIYNTVKQ
;
A
#
# COMPACT_ATOMS: atom_id res chain seq x y z
N ALA A 1 3.66 -22.85 -7.31
CA ALA A 1 2.40 -23.52 -7.69
C ALA A 1 2.08 -23.29 -9.17
N VAL A 2 1.86 -22.02 -9.64
CA VAL A 2 1.45 -21.72 -11.03
C VAL A 2 2.47 -22.22 -12.07
N ALA A 3 3.76 -21.89 -11.88
CA ALA A 3 4.82 -22.34 -12.80
C ALA A 3 4.89 -23.88 -12.92
N ALA A 4 4.74 -24.59 -11.79
CA ALA A 4 4.73 -26.07 -11.80
C ALA A 4 3.49 -26.63 -12.51
N TRP A 5 2.33 -26.01 -12.31
CA TRP A 5 1.12 -26.37 -13.01
C TRP A 5 1.24 -26.15 -14.53
N CYS A 6 1.74 -25.00 -14.95
CA CYS A 6 1.98 -24.69 -16.36
C CYS A 6 2.95 -25.68 -17.00
N ALA A 7 4.05 -26.02 -16.30
CA ALA A 7 4.99 -27.03 -16.79
C ALA A 7 4.34 -28.39 -16.96
N GLY A 8 3.49 -28.84 -16.03
CA GLY A 8 2.74 -30.08 -16.11
C GLY A 8 1.69 -30.08 -17.22
N ALA A 9 1.15 -28.95 -17.60
CA ALA A 9 0.17 -28.76 -18.66
C ALA A 9 0.80 -28.44 -20.02
N GLY A 10 2.13 -28.35 -20.15
CA GLY A 10 2.82 -27.98 -21.39
C GLY A 10 2.60 -26.53 -21.82
N ILE A 11 2.26 -25.64 -20.86
CA ILE A 11 1.99 -24.23 -21.10
C ILE A 11 3.25 -23.41 -20.79
N SER A 12 3.65 -22.53 -21.72
CA SER A 12 4.72 -21.55 -21.45
C SER A 12 4.32 -20.61 -20.35
N PHE A 13 5.21 -20.42 -19.35
CA PHE A 13 5.02 -19.49 -18.26
C PHE A 13 6.21 -18.53 -18.18
N THR A 14 5.93 -17.25 -18.24
CA THR A 14 6.94 -16.19 -18.06
C THR A 14 6.56 -15.30 -16.91
N GLU A 15 7.46 -15.17 -15.96
CA GLU A 15 7.29 -14.27 -14.81
C GLU A 15 8.17 -13.03 -15.00
N LEU A 16 7.56 -11.85 -14.90
CA LEU A 16 8.24 -10.58 -15.00
C LEU A 16 8.34 -9.92 -13.61
N PRO A 17 9.50 -9.32 -13.25
CA PRO A 17 9.65 -8.64 -11.98
C PRO A 17 8.75 -7.41 -11.90
N GLN A 18 8.06 -7.27 -10.78
CA GLN A 18 7.22 -6.12 -10.47
C GLN A 18 7.78 -5.37 -9.25
N PHE A 19 7.65 -4.06 -9.20
CA PHE A 19 8.12 -3.18 -8.12
C PHE A 19 9.62 -3.29 -7.77
N GLY A 20 10.43 -3.89 -8.63
CA GLY A 20 11.84 -4.17 -8.30
C GLY A 20 11.99 -5.17 -7.17
N VAL A 21 11.04 -6.09 -7.06
CA VAL A 21 11.07 -7.25 -6.15
C VAL A 21 11.79 -8.40 -6.86
N PHE A 22 12.71 -9.03 -6.16
CA PHE A 22 13.52 -10.14 -6.68
C PHE A 22 13.19 -11.41 -5.90
N ARG A 23 12.74 -12.44 -6.63
CA ARG A 23 12.35 -13.71 -6.03
C ARG A 23 13.54 -14.55 -5.62
N GLY A 24 13.30 -15.43 -4.63
CA GLY A 24 14.33 -16.36 -4.14
C GLY A 24 15.48 -15.69 -3.37
N GLN A 25 15.29 -14.47 -2.89
CA GLN A 25 16.28 -13.78 -2.06
C GLN A 25 16.05 -14.13 -0.59
N HIS A 26 17.03 -14.79 0.04
CA HIS A 26 16.98 -15.12 1.47
C HIS A 26 17.27 -13.93 2.38
N ASN A 27 17.92 -12.88 1.84
CA ASN A 27 18.18 -11.64 2.55
C ASN A 27 18.02 -10.44 1.62
N ARG A 28 18.10 -9.24 2.17
CA ARG A 28 17.94 -7.98 1.43
C ARG A 28 19.26 -7.27 1.14
N ASP A 29 20.39 -7.96 1.31
CA ASP A 29 21.71 -7.37 1.07
C ASP A 29 21.85 -6.95 -0.40
N GLY A 30 22.28 -5.73 -0.63
CA GLY A 30 22.40 -5.14 -1.96
C GLY A 30 21.08 -4.90 -2.71
N TRP A 31 19.92 -5.15 -2.07
CA TRP A 31 18.63 -4.93 -2.72
C TRP A 31 18.43 -3.50 -3.22
N ALA A 32 18.80 -2.48 -2.45
CA ALA A 32 18.64 -1.09 -2.84
C ALA A 32 19.39 -0.75 -4.14
N THR A 33 20.58 -1.33 -4.35
CA THR A 33 21.36 -1.17 -5.58
C THR A 33 20.66 -1.83 -6.77
N ARG A 34 20.20 -3.07 -6.61
CA ARG A 34 19.46 -3.79 -7.66
C ARG A 34 18.13 -3.10 -7.98
N TRP A 35 17.41 -2.64 -6.96
CA TRP A 35 16.18 -1.85 -7.15
C TRP A 35 16.45 -0.60 -7.99
N ARG A 36 17.51 0.14 -7.68
CA ARG A 36 17.88 1.33 -8.46
C ARG A 36 18.21 0.98 -9.91
N GLN A 37 18.98 -0.08 -10.14
CA GLN A 37 19.27 -0.60 -11.49
C GLN A 37 17.98 -0.97 -12.24
N PHE A 38 17.06 -1.64 -11.58
CA PHE A 38 15.76 -1.98 -12.16
C PHE A 38 14.94 -0.73 -12.52
N MET A 39 14.91 0.27 -11.66
CA MET A 39 14.15 1.50 -11.90
C MET A 39 14.77 2.41 -12.98
N THR A 40 16.08 2.29 -13.27
CA THR A 40 16.74 3.02 -14.35
C THR A 40 16.55 2.40 -15.74
N GLN A 41 16.05 1.19 -15.83
CA GLN A 41 15.79 0.55 -17.13
C GLN A 41 14.75 1.35 -17.94
N PRO A 42 14.85 1.34 -19.28
CA PRO A 42 13.87 2.03 -20.12
C PRO A 42 12.45 1.48 -19.88
N GLN A 43 11.48 2.35 -20.03
CA GLN A 43 10.08 1.92 -20.10
C GLN A 43 9.85 1.23 -21.45
N GLN A 44 9.04 0.20 -21.44
CA GLN A 44 8.63 -0.49 -22.66
C GLN A 44 7.40 0.23 -23.22
N ASP A 45 7.42 0.50 -24.50
CA ASP A 45 6.24 0.98 -25.21
C ASP A 45 5.19 -0.12 -25.32
N PHE A 46 3.94 0.27 -25.39
CA PHE A 46 2.86 -0.68 -25.65
C PHE A 46 3.02 -1.26 -27.06
N PRO A 47 3.06 -2.58 -27.22
CA PRO A 47 3.25 -3.17 -28.53
C PRO A 47 2.13 -2.75 -29.49
N SER A 48 2.49 -2.23 -30.66
CA SER A 48 1.52 -1.79 -31.69
C SER A 48 0.79 -2.95 -32.37
N ASN A 49 1.37 -4.16 -32.31
CA ASN A 49 0.89 -5.35 -33.04
C ASN A 49 0.46 -6.46 -32.08
N ILE A 50 -0.49 -6.17 -31.19
CA ILE A 50 -1.03 -7.23 -30.31
C ILE A 50 -2.06 -8.05 -31.09
N ARG A 51 -1.80 -9.35 -31.23
CA ARG A 51 -2.82 -10.30 -31.63
C ARG A 51 -3.59 -10.78 -30.42
N TRP A 52 -4.79 -10.27 -30.26
CA TRP A 52 -5.67 -10.71 -29.18
C TRP A 52 -6.17 -12.12 -29.49
N ALA A 53 -6.08 -13.03 -28.54
CA ALA A 53 -6.76 -14.29 -28.62
C ALA A 53 -8.27 -14.06 -28.63
N HIS A 54 -8.96 -14.58 -29.62
CA HIS A 54 -10.41 -14.56 -29.64
C HIS A 54 -10.90 -15.71 -28.75
N PHE A 55 -11.36 -15.36 -27.57
CA PHE A 55 -12.07 -16.29 -26.70
C PHE A 55 -13.54 -16.27 -27.14
N PRO A 56 -14.17 -17.43 -27.41
CA PRO A 56 -15.62 -17.46 -27.58
C PRO A 56 -16.24 -16.84 -26.36
N SER A 57 -17.29 -16.04 -26.54
CA SER A 57 -18.01 -15.39 -25.45
C SER A 57 -18.35 -16.45 -24.39
N VAL A 58 -17.74 -16.33 -23.25
CA VAL A 58 -18.03 -17.23 -22.15
C VAL A 58 -19.30 -16.70 -21.50
N ASP A 59 -20.43 -17.34 -21.80
CA ASP A 59 -21.70 -17.06 -21.10
C ASP A 59 -21.56 -17.27 -19.58
N ASP A 60 -20.49 -17.92 -19.16
CA ASP A 60 -20.09 -18.13 -17.78
C ASP A 60 -19.56 -16.89 -17.07
N TRP A 61 -19.29 -15.75 -17.74
CA TRP A 61 -18.87 -14.52 -17.10
C TRP A 61 -19.83 -14.09 -15.97
N GLN A 62 -21.13 -14.32 -16.18
CA GLN A 62 -22.15 -14.03 -15.17
C GLN A 62 -22.02 -14.87 -13.88
N ARG A 63 -21.45 -16.08 -13.98
CA ARG A 63 -21.19 -16.94 -12.81
C ARG A 63 -20.05 -16.42 -11.93
N TRP A 64 -19.15 -15.62 -12.51
CA TRP A 64 -17.98 -15.06 -11.83
C TRP A 64 -18.18 -13.62 -11.35
N GLN A 65 -19.39 -13.07 -11.51
CA GLN A 65 -19.67 -11.76 -10.95
C GLN A 65 -19.51 -11.86 -9.42
N PRO A 66 -18.54 -11.11 -8.84
CA PRO A 66 -18.42 -11.06 -7.40
C PRO A 66 -19.75 -10.54 -6.85
N GLN A 67 -20.29 -11.21 -5.86
CA GLN A 67 -21.42 -10.69 -5.11
C GLN A 67 -21.02 -9.28 -4.64
N PRO A 68 -21.86 -8.26 -4.85
CA PRO A 68 -21.56 -6.94 -4.34
C PRO A 68 -21.27 -7.09 -2.85
N SER A 69 -20.09 -6.65 -2.44
CA SER A 69 -19.76 -6.65 -1.02
C SER A 69 -20.81 -5.83 -0.30
N ARG A 70 -21.12 -6.15 0.96
CA ARG A 70 -22.04 -5.34 1.80
C ARG A 70 -21.61 -3.88 1.89
N HIS A 71 -20.35 -3.62 1.63
CA HIS A 71 -19.81 -2.32 1.34
C HIS A 71 -19.89 -2.14 -0.18
N ALA A 72 -21.02 -1.61 -0.64
CA ALA A 72 -21.12 -1.10 -2.01
C ALA A 72 -20.04 -0.03 -2.14
N LEU A 73 -18.83 -0.49 -2.46
CA LEU A 73 -17.73 0.38 -2.83
C LEU A 73 -18.27 1.20 -3.98
N MET A 74 -18.35 2.50 -3.75
CA MET A 74 -18.85 3.48 -4.70
C MET A 74 -18.34 3.16 -6.10
N ASP A 75 -19.11 3.52 -7.09
CA ASP A 75 -18.68 3.61 -8.48
C ASP A 75 -17.42 4.50 -8.54
N PHE A 76 -16.25 3.86 -8.38
CA PHE A 76 -14.98 4.56 -8.43
C PHE A 76 -14.61 4.75 -9.90
N ASP A 77 -15.01 5.87 -10.44
CA ASP A 77 -14.36 6.39 -11.65
C ASP A 77 -12.92 6.77 -11.26
N LEU A 78 -12.03 5.80 -11.42
CA LEU A 78 -10.61 6.00 -11.11
C LEU A 78 -10.04 6.98 -12.17
N PRO A 79 -9.55 8.16 -11.77
CA PRO A 79 -9.06 9.14 -12.70
C PRO A 79 -7.88 8.60 -13.52
N ASN A 80 -7.59 9.26 -14.65
CA ASN A 80 -6.44 8.90 -15.49
C ASN A 80 -5.14 8.91 -14.67
N PRO A 81 -4.42 7.77 -14.57
CA PRO A 81 -3.23 7.64 -13.74
C PRO A 81 -2.13 8.65 -14.07
N ALA A 82 -1.91 8.92 -15.37
CA ALA A 82 -0.91 9.87 -15.82
C ALA A 82 -1.25 11.30 -15.38
N GLY A 83 -2.52 11.70 -15.49
CA GLY A 83 -2.98 13.00 -15.02
C GLY A 83 -2.86 13.19 -13.52
N VAL A 84 -3.14 12.14 -12.72
CA VAL A 84 -2.97 12.17 -11.26
C VAL A 84 -1.49 12.33 -10.88
N LEU A 85 -0.60 11.62 -11.57
CA LEU A 85 0.84 11.70 -11.34
C LEU A 85 1.38 13.09 -11.69
N GLU A 86 1.02 13.62 -12.86
CA GLU A 86 1.44 14.94 -13.34
C GLU A 86 0.96 16.05 -12.41
N ASP A 87 -0.32 16.02 -12.03
CA ASP A 87 -0.88 16.96 -11.08
C ASP A 87 -0.17 16.94 -9.74
N PHE A 88 0.16 15.74 -9.23
CA PHE A 88 0.88 15.63 -7.98
C PHE A 88 2.31 16.17 -8.08
N LEU A 89 3.05 15.84 -9.15
CA LEU A 89 4.45 16.22 -9.30
C LEU A 89 4.67 17.71 -9.55
N HIS A 90 3.67 18.43 -10.11
CA HIS A 90 3.83 19.81 -10.57
C HIS A 90 2.86 20.82 -9.95
N ARG A 91 1.81 20.37 -9.23
CA ARG A 91 0.84 21.29 -8.61
C ARG A 91 0.61 21.02 -7.13
N ARG A 92 -0.08 19.94 -6.77
CA ARG A 92 -0.58 19.73 -5.41
C ARG A 92 0.43 19.10 -4.45
N GLY A 93 1.51 18.52 -4.96
CA GLY A 93 2.52 17.82 -4.14
C GLY A 93 3.53 18.71 -3.43
N GLU A 94 3.53 20.03 -3.65
CA GLU A 94 4.54 20.97 -3.11
C GLU A 94 4.73 20.84 -1.59
N GLN A 95 3.65 20.68 -0.86
CA GLN A 95 3.66 20.59 0.60
C GLN A 95 3.46 19.16 1.12
N TYR A 96 3.66 18.16 0.28
CA TYR A 96 3.46 16.75 0.63
C TYR A 96 4.13 16.37 1.95
N HIS A 97 5.42 16.70 2.13
CA HIS A 97 6.20 16.34 3.31
C HIS A 97 5.68 16.97 4.62
N LEU A 98 4.94 18.07 4.54
CA LEU A 98 4.32 18.74 5.69
C LEU A 98 2.90 18.24 5.96
N LYS A 99 2.14 17.94 4.89
CA LYS A 99 0.70 17.71 4.98
C LYS A 99 0.29 16.24 4.93
N MET A 100 1.17 15.31 4.55
CA MET A 100 0.84 13.89 4.37
C MET A 100 0.38 13.16 5.66
N SER A 101 0.67 13.73 6.82
CA SER A 101 0.40 13.06 8.10
C SER A 101 -0.95 13.43 8.71
N SER A 102 -1.47 14.61 8.44
CA SER A 102 -2.77 15.04 8.97
C SER A 102 -3.92 14.44 8.16
N PRO A 103 -4.96 13.88 8.79
CA PRO A 103 -6.13 13.36 8.08
C PRO A 103 -6.90 14.44 7.32
N LEU A 104 -6.84 15.70 7.79
CA LEU A 104 -7.55 16.81 7.15
C LEU A 104 -6.88 17.29 5.86
N SER A 105 -5.56 17.24 5.78
CA SER A 105 -4.82 17.72 4.60
C SER A 105 -4.30 16.62 3.68
N ALA A 106 -4.18 15.40 4.17
CA ALA A 106 -3.64 14.29 3.39
C ALA A 106 -4.46 13.95 2.14
N PRO A 107 -5.79 13.99 2.13
CA PRO A 107 -6.57 13.72 0.92
C PRO A 107 -6.16 14.58 -0.27
N GLU A 108 -5.83 15.84 -0.03
CA GLU A 108 -5.42 16.80 -1.08
C GLU A 108 -3.90 16.77 -1.33
N ALA A 109 -3.09 16.52 -0.29
CA ALA A 109 -1.64 16.63 -0.39
C ALA A 109 -0.92 15.32 -0.74
N CYS A 110 -1.53 14.15 -0.50
CA CYS A 110 -0.94 12.87 -0.87
C CYS A 110 -1.08 12.59 -2.36
N SER A 111 -0.18 11.77 -2.90
CA SER A 111 -0.17 11.46 -4.33
C SER A 111 -1.44 10.76 -4.82
N ARG A 112 -2.13 10.01 -3.98
CA ARG A 112 -3.31 9.20 -4.33
C ARG A 112 -3.03 8.15 -5.42
N LEU A 113 -1.75 7.76 -5.57
CA LEU A 113 -1.31 6.81 -6.58
C LEU A 113 -1.32 5.35 -6.09
N SER A 114 -1.57 5.14 -4.80
CA SER A 114 -1.52 3.78 -4.22
C SER A 114 -2.51 2.82 -4.88
N VAL A 115 -3.73 3.28 -5.16
CA VAL A 115 -4.76 2.48 -5.87
C VAL A 115 -4.32 2.18 -7.31
N GLN A 116 -3.72 3.14 -8.00
CA GLN A 116 -3.23 2.99 -9.37
C GLN A 116 -2.06 1.99 -9.47
N LEU A 117 -1.20 2.00 -8.45
CA LEU A 117 -0.08 1.07 -8.33
C LEU A 117 -0.56 -0.35 -7.97
N ALA A 118 -1.43 -0.49 -6.98
CA ALA A 118 -1.96 -1.78 -6.56
C ALA A 118 -2.78 -2.48 -7.66
N SER A 119 -3.53 -1.70 -8.45
CA SER A 119 -4.31 -2.22 -9.59
C SER A 119 -3.51 -2.42 -10.87
N GLY A 120 -2.21 -2.09 -10.89
CA GLY A 120 -1.35 -2.20 -12.08
C GLY A 120 -1.62 -1.18 -13.19
N ARG A 121 -2.48 -0.18 -12.95
CA ARG A 121 -2.79 0.87 -13.94
C ARG A 121 -1.61 1.83 -14.16
N LEU A 122 -0.67 1.87 -13.22
CA LEU A 122 0.54 2.68 -13.30
C LEU A 122 1.74 1.86 -12.80
N SER A 123 2.83 1.83 -13.57
CA SER A 123 4.01 1.11 -13.14
C SER A 123 4.83 1.91 -12.12
N MET A 124 5.41 1.22 -11.15
CA MET A 124 6.33 1.85 -10.20
C MET A 124 7.51 2.53 -10.90
N ARG A 125 8.03 1.93 -11.98
CA ARG A 125 9.13 2.50 -12.77
C ARG A 125 8.74 3.85 -13.37
N THR A 126 7.54 3.97 -13.92
CA THR A 126 7.01 5.23 -14.44
C THR A 126 6.97 6.30 -13.36
N VAL A 127 6.42 5.97 -12.18
CA VAL A 127 6.34 6.92 -11.05
C VAL A 127 7.72 7.37 -10.58
N VAL A 128 8.66 6.42 -10.42
CA VAL A 128 10.02 6.71 -9.95
C VAL A 128 10.76 7.59 -10.96
N GLN A 129 10.73 7.25 -12.26
CA GLN A 129 11.42 8.03 -13.28
C GLN A 129 10.80 9.41 -13.46
N SER A 130 9.48 9.55 -13.42
CA SER A 130 8.82 10.87 -13.47
C SER A 130 9.16 11.71 -12.23
N THR A 131 9.25 11.08 -11.05
CA THR A 131 9.71 11.79 -9.84
C THR A 131 11.15 12.27 -9.98
N TRP A 132 12.06 11.46 -10.54
CA TRP A 132 13.44 11.87 -10.78
C TRP A 132 13.54 13.05 -11.77
N ARG A 133 12.72 13.02 -12.84
CA ARG A 133 12.64 14.14 -13.79
C ARG A 133 12.19 15.42 -13.09
N ALA A 134 11.09 15.36 -12.36
CA ALA A 134 10.59 16.50 -11.60
C ALA A 134 11.60 17.03 -10.57
N GLN A 135 12.39 16.15 -9.93
CA GLN A 135 13.48 16.57 -9.05
C GLN A 135 14.59 17.31 -9.78
N GLN A 136 14.94 16.92 -11.01
CA GLN A 136 15.93 17.65 -11.81
C GLN A 136 15.39 19.00 -12.30
N GLU A 137 14.16 19.02 -12.79
CA GLU A 137 13.47 20.24 -13.23
C GLU A 137 13.38 21.26 -12.08
N ALA A 138 12.97 20.82 -10.88
CA ALA A 138 12.87 21.70 -9.72
C ALA A 138 14.21 22.37 -9.33
N LYS A 139 15.35 21.79 -9.68
CA LYS A 139 16.66 22.41 -9.43
C LYS A 139 16.90 23.64 -10.32
N THR A 140 16.30 23.65 -11.50
CA THR A 140 16.47 24.76 -12.49
C THR A 140 15.46 25.89 -12.26
N TRP A 141 14.45 25.69 -11.42
CA TRP A 141 13.44 26.70 -11.15
C TRP A 141 13.99 27.91 -10.36
N PRO A 142 13.47 29.11 -10.61
CA PRO A 142 13.73 30.27 -9.75
C PRO A 142 13.36 29.97 -8.28
N VAL A 143 14.00 30.63 -7.34
CA VAL A 143 13.81 30.39 -5.90
C VAL A 143 12.35 30.52 -5.48
N GLU A 144 11.66 31.52 -6.07
CA GLU A 144 10.24 31.81 -5.79
C GLU A 144 9.31 30.67 -6.22
N GLN A 145 9.66 29.97 -7.31
CA GLN A 145 8.90 28.81 -7.80
C GLN A 145 9.32 27.51 -7.13
N ARG A 146 10.63 27.37 -6.86
CA ARG A 146 11.19 26.14 -6.28
C ARG A 146 10.67 25.84 -4.87
N ARG A 147 10.49 26.87 -4.03
CA ARG A 147 9.88 26.78 -2.69
C ARG A 147 10.27 25.50 -1.92
N THR A 148 9.26 24.69 -1.57
CA THR A 148 9.45 23.42 -0.81
C THR A 148 9.52 22.17 -1.69
N TRP A 149 9.41 22.29 -3.01
CA TRP A 149 9.43 21.17 -3.96
C TRP A 149 10.57 20.18 -3.76
N PRO A 150 11.83 20.58 -3.59
CA PRO A 150 12.93 19.63 -3.40
C PRO A 150 12.71 18.70 -2.19
N LYS A 151 12.20 19.23 -1.08
CA LYS A 151 11.90 18.45 0.12
C LYS A 151 10.69 17.55 -0.09
N ALA A 152 9.66 18.04 -0.74
CA ALA A 152 8.45 17.28 -1.04
C ALA A 152 8.73 16.09 -1.97
N LEU A 153 9.43 16.32 -3.07
CA LEU A 153 9.80 15.27 -4.02
C LEU A 153 10.79 14.25 -3.43
N ALA A 154 11.73 14.70 -2.59
CA ALA A 154 12.63 13.79 -1.87
C ALA A 154 11.87 12.91 -0.87
N ALA A 155 10.91 13.47 -0.13
CA ALA A 155 10.05 12.72 0.77
C ALA A 155 9.19 11.70 -0.01
N PHE A 156 8.63 12.08 -1.15
CA PHE A 156 7.86 11.18 -1.99
C PHE A 156 8.73 10.05 -2.55
N GLN A 157 9.91 10.37 -3.12
CA GLN A 157 10.87 9.39 -3.60
C GLN A 157 11.23 8.36 -2.52
N SER A 158 11.43 8.81 -1.28
CA SER A 158 11.67 7.92 -0.15
C SER A 158 10.49 6.95 0.09
N ARG A 159 9.24 7.41 -0.08
CA ARG A 159 8.07 6.53 0.07
C ARG A 159 7.97 5.48 -1.03
N LEU A 160 8.32 5.81 -2.27
CA LEU A 160 8.37 4.83 -3.36
C LEU A 160 9.41 3.74 -3.08
N HIS A 161 10.57 4.10 -2.56
CA HIS A 161 11.60 3.15 -2.15
C HIS A 161 11.10 2.25 -1.00
N TRP A 162 10.48 2.82 0.04
CA TRP A 162 9.92 2.05 1.15
C TRP A 162 8.80 1.11 0.70
N HIS A 163 7.93 1.52 -0.22
CA HIS A 163 6.92 0.67 -0.81
C HIS A 163 7.53 -0.63 -1.34
N CYS A 164 8.51 -0.52 -2.22
CA CYS A 164 9.16 -1.68 -2.82
C CYS A 164 9.99 -2.49 -1.81
N HIS A 165 10.58 -1.83 -0.81
CA HIS A 165 11.32 -2.49 0.26
C HIS A 165 10.43 -3.42 1.10
N PHE A 166 9.20 -2.99 1.43
CA PHE A 166 8.26 -3.83 2.16
C PHE A 166 7.76 -4.99 1.30
N MET A 167 7.54 -4.77 0.01
CA MET A 167 7.21 -5.83 -0.94
C MET A 167 8.32 -6.90 -0.99
N GLN A 168 9.59 -6.48 -1.06
CA GLN A 168 10.73 -7.39 -1.01
C GLN A 168 10.83 -8.12 0.33
N LYS A 169 10.51 -7.45 1.44
CA LYS A 169 10.49 -8.09 2.76
C LYS A 169 9.48 -9.23 2.80
N PHE A 170 8.28 -8.99 2.33
CA PHE A 170 7.21 -9.98 2.30
C PHE A 170 7.54 -11.14 1.35
N GLU A 171 8.14 -10.88 0.18
CA GLU A 171 8.62 -11.93 -0.72
C GLU A 171 9.66 -12.84 -0.05
N SER A 172 10.53 -12.27 0.77
CA SER A 172 11.56 -13.04 1.49
C SER A 172 11.02 -13.78 2.72
N GLU A 173 9.91 -13.31 3.28
CA GLU A 173 9.32 -13.81 4.53
C GLU A 173 7.78 -13.88 4.40
N PRO A 174 7.20 -14.71 3.51
CA PRO A 174 5.76 -14.74 3.26
C PRO A 174 4.92 -15.18 4.47
N GLU A 175 5.52 -15.89 5.43
CA GLU A 175 4.88 -16.28 6.69
C GLU A 175 4.41 -15.09 7.55
N LEU A 176 4.85 -13.87 7.23
CA LEU A 176 4.40 -12.65 7.91
C LEU A 176 2.89 -12.39 7.79
N GLU A 177 2.22 -13.02 6.84
CA GLU A 177 0.77 -12.99 6.74
C GLU A 177 0.09 -13.78 7.86
N HIS A 178 0.75 -14.86 8.33
CA HIS A 178 0.11 -15.85 9.18
C HIS A 178 0.70 -15.94 10.59
N ARG A 179 1.91 -15.41 10.80
CA ARG A 179 2.65 -15.56 12.04
C ARG A 179 3.30 -14.26 12.50
N ASN A 180 3.46 -14.13 13.82
CA ASN A 180 4.26 -13.03 14.37
C ASN A 180 5.69 -13.06 13.81
N MET A 181 6.21 -11.92 13.39
CA MET A 181 7.61 -11.80 12.96
C MET A 181 8.57 -12.17 14.09
N ALA A 182 8.31 -11.64 15.30
CA ALA A 182 9.01 -12.06 16.51
C ALA A 182 8.22 -13.20 17.16
N ARG A 183 8.76 -14.41 17.10
CA ARG A 183 8.13 -15.60 17.71
C ARG A 183 7.95 -15.48 19.22
N SER A 184 8.70 -14.63 19.88
CA SER A 184 8.52 -14.29 21.29
C SER A 184 7.20 -13.58 21.61
N CYS A 185 6.47 -13.12 20.58
CA CYS A 185 5.14 -12.51 20.72
C CYS A 185 4.00 -13.52 20.52
N ASP A 186 4.30 -14.79 20.25
CA ASP A 186 3.26 -15.82 20.13
C ASP A 186 2.59 -16.06 21.49
N GLY A 187 1.28 -16.21 21.49
CA GLY A 187 0.46 -16.36 22.70
C GLY A 187 0.21 -15.05 23.46
N LEU A 188 0.66 -13.88 22.94
CA LEU A 188 0.51 -12.62 23.66
C LEU A 188 -0.94 -12.13 23.74
N ARG A 189 -1.75 -12.34 22.70
CA ARG A 189 -3.13 -11.80 22.56
C ARG A 189 -4.10 -12.79 21.90
N GLU A 190 -3.65 -13.96 21.56
CA GLU A 190 -4.43 -14.92 20.76
C GLU A 190 -5.63 -15.46 21.54
N ASP A 191 -5.47 -15.70 22.84
CA ASP A 191 -6.48 -16.33 23.69
C ASP A 191 -7.47 -15.33 24.32
N ASP A 192 -7.17 -14.03 24.30
CA ASP A 192 -7.95 -12.96 24.95
C ASP A 192 -8.77 -12.12 23.97
N PHE A 193 -9.17 -12.67 22.82
CA PHE A 193 -9.82 -11.89 21.77
C PHE A 193 -11.25 -11.47 22.15
N ASP A 194 -11.50 -10.16 22.23
CA ASP A 194 -12.79 -9.57 22.58
C ASP A 194 -13.58 -9.19 21.32
N GLU A 195 -14.61 -9.98 21.02
CA GLU A 195 -15.48 -9.77 19.84
C GLU A 195 -16.21 -8.42 19.89
N ALA A 196 -16.68 -7.98 21.04
CA ALA A 196 -17.46 -6.75 21.15
C ALA A 196 -16.57 -5.53 20.86
N LYS A 197 -15.34 -5.51 21.37
CA LYS A 197 -14.35 -4.47 21.05
C LYS A 197 -13.97 -4.49 19.58
N PHE A 198 -13.79 -5.69 19.02
CA PHE A 198 -13.45 -5.81 17.59
C PHE A 198 -14.58 -5.28 16.70
N GLU A 199 -15.83 -5.64 16.96
CA GLU A 199 -16.99 -5.15 16.20
C GLU A 199 -17.15 -3.63 16.35
N ALA A 200 -16.99 -3.08 17.56
CA ALA A 200 -17.04 -1.64 17.79
C ALA A 200 -15.94 -0.91 16.98
N TRP A 201 -14.74 -1.50 16.91
CA TRP A 201 -13.65 -0.94 16.11
C TRP A 201 -13.93 -1.04 14.61
N CYS A 202 -14.42 -2.18 14.12
CA CYS A 202 -14.76 -2.40 12.71
C CYS A 202 -15.81 -1.41 12.20
N THR A 203 -16.76 -1.04 13.06
CA THR A 203 -17.88 -0.15 12.71
C THR A 203 -17.63 1.33 13.06
N GLY A 204 -16.50 1.64 13.69
CA GLY A 204 -16.18 3.00 14.15
C GLY A 204 -17.11 3.48 15.27
N ASN A 205 -17.38 2.63 16.24
CA ASN A 205 -18.24 2.87 17.41
C ASN A 205 -17.53 2.53 18.72
N THR A 206 -16.23 2.82 18.80
CA THR A 206 -15.41 2.54 19.98
C THR A 206 -15.65 3.52 21.14
N GLY A 207 -16.28 4.65 20.87
CA GLY A 207 -16.42 5.77 21.80
C GLY A 207 -15.19 6.69 21.84
N TYR A 208 -14.16 6.44 21.03
CA TYR A 208 -13.02 7.32 20.83
C TYR A 208 -13.24 8.13 19.55
N PRO A 209 -13.66 9.41 19.63
CA PRO A 209 -14.19 10.15 18.47
C PRO A 209 -13.24 10.18 17.28
N PHE A 210 -11.94 10.30 17.52
CA PHE A 210 -10.96 10.38 16.44
C PHE A 210 -10.72 9.03 15.75
N ILE A 211 -10.69 7.93 16.51
CA ILE A 211 -10.63 6.57 15.99
C ILE A 211 -11.87 6.29 15.14
N ASP A 212 -13.04 6.57 15.69
CA ASP A 212 -14.32 6.34 15.04
C ASP A 212 -14.45 7.14 13.74
N ALA A 213 -14.05 8.41 13.76
CA ALA A 213 -14.02 9.24 12.55
C ALA A 213 -13.09 8.68 11.47
N CYS A 214 -11.90 8.19 11.85
CA CYS A 214 -10.96 7.58 10.90
C CYS A 214 -11.50 6.28 10.31
N MET A 215 -12.11 5.41 11.12
CA MET A 215 -12.69 4.17 10.63
C MET A 215 -13.90 4.45 9.71
N ARG A 216 -14.80 5.34 10.10
CA ARG A 216 -15.95 5.74 9.26
C ARG A 216 -15.52 6.38 7.95
N PHE A 217 -14.45 7.20 7.97
CA PHE A 217 -13.88 7.75 6.75
C PHE A 217 -13.32 6.65 5.84
N LEU A 218 -12.62 5.65 6.41
CA LEU A 218 -12.13 4.51 5.65
C LEU A 218 -13.28 3.69 5.05
N LEU A 219 -14.31 3.38 5.83
CA LEU A 219 -15.52 2.68 5.37
C LEU A 219 -16.21 3.40 4.23
N ALA A 220 -16.25 4.73 4.27
CA ALA A 220 -16.91 5.54 3.24
C ALA A 220 -16.07 5.72 1.97
N THR A 221 -14.72 5.67 2.07
CA THR A 221 -13.83 6.08 0.96
C THR A 221 -12.89 5.00 0.46
N GLY A 222 -12.74 3.89 1.18
CA GLY A 222 -11.76 2.83 0.88
C GLY A 222 -10.30 3.29 0.97
N TRP A 223 -10.04 4.51 1.46
CA TRP A 223 -8.69 5.06 1.57
C TRP A 223 -8.55 5.94 2.81
N ILE A 224 -7.39 5.85 3.44
CA ILE A 224 -6.97 6.75 4.51
C ILE A 224 -5.45 6.89 4.50
N ASN A 225 -4.91 8.01 4.95
CA ASN A 225 -3.47 8.24 4.95
C ASN A 225 -2.72 7.33 5.93
N PHE A 226 -1.44 7.10 5.65
CA PHE A 226 -0.61 6.14 6.38
C PHE A 226 -0.61 6.33 7.89
N ARG A 227 -0.50 7.56 8.39
CA ARG A 227 -0.47 7.81 9.85
C ARG A 227 -1.76 7.35 10.54
N MET A 228 -2.90 7.54 9.90
CA MET A 228 -4.18 7.09 10.44
C MET A 228 -4.33 5.57 10.36
N ARG A 229 -3.84 4.92 9.30
CA ARG A 229 -3.75 3.44 9.25
C ARG A 229 -2.95 2.91 10.43
N ALA A 230 -1.78 3.48 10.67
CA ALA A 230 -0.91 3.11 11.78
C ALA A 230 -1.59 3.30 13.15
N MET A 231 -2.32 4.39 13.32
CA MET A 231 -3.07 4.67 14.54
C MET A 231 -4.23 3.68 14.75
N LEU A 232 -5.02 3.38 13.71
CA LEU A 232 -6.10 2.40 13.80
C LEU A 232 -5.59 1.02 14.26
N VAL A 233 -4.46 0.57 13.70
CA VAL A 233 -3.84 -0.70 14.10
C VAL A 233 -3.27 -0.63 15.51
N SER A 234 -2.55 0.45 15.84
CA SER A 234 -2.01 0.65 17.18
C SER A 234 -3.11 0.64 18.24
N PHE A 235 -4.21 1.32 18.00
CA PHE A 235 -5.36 1.34 18.90
C PHE A 235 -5.97 -0.06 19.08
N ALA A 236 -6.20 -0.79 18.00
CA ALA A 236 -6.71 -2.16 18.10
C ALA A 236 -5.78 -3.06 18.93
N ALA A 237 -4.45 -2.94 18.71
CA ALA A 237 -3.49 -3.82 19.36
C ALA A 237 -3.17 -3.46 20.81
N TYR A 238 -3.11 -2.17 21.16
CA TYR A 238 -2.68 -1.75 22.51
C TYR A 238 -3.83 -1.29 23.41
N ASP A 239 -4.76 -0.50 22.87
CA ASP A 239 -5.85 0.05 23.67
C ASP A 239 -7.00 -0.98 23.82
N LEU A 240 -7.29 -1.74 22.76
CA LEU A 240 -8.31 -2.79 22.78
C LEU A 240 -7.74 -4.17 23.11
N TRP A 241 -6.42 -4.34 23.09
CA TRP A 241 -5.71 -5.60 23.33
C TRP A 241 -6.06 -6.72 22.36
N LEU A 242 -6.35 -6.38 21.08
CA LEU A 242 -6.71 -7.36 20.06
C LEU A 242 -5.47 -7.93 19.36
N HIS A 243 -5.50 -9.24 19.07
CA HIS A 243 -4.49 -9.84 18.20
C HIS A 243 -4.60 -9.25 16.78
N TRP A 244 -3.47 -8.98 16.14
CA TRP A 244 -3.37 -8.19 14.91
C TRP A 244 -4.03 -8.81 13.67
N GLN A 245 -4.13 -10.15 13.57
CA GLN A 245 -4.57 -10.83 12.34
C GLN A 245 -5.98 -10.45 11.92
N ARG A 246 -6.96 -10.51 12.82
CA ARG A 246 -8.35 -10.16 12.49
C ARG A 246 -8.52 -8.68 12.13
N PRO A 247 -7.95 -7.72 12.86
CA PRO A 247 -7.86 -6.33 12.42
C PRO A 247 -7.19 -6.18 11.05
N ALA A 248 -6.10 -6.92 10.77
CA ALA A 248 -5.44 -6.89 9.46
C ALA A 248 -6.37 -7.35 8.34
N HIS A 249 -7.06 -8.48 8.51
CA HIS A 249 -7.98 -9.01 7.51
C HIS A 249 -9.15 -8.04 7.25
N HIS A 250 -9.70 -7.43 8.30
CA HIS A 250 -10.77 -6.44 8.14
C HIS A 250 -10.28 -5.22 7.34
N LEU A 251 -9.12 -4.66 7.68
CA LEU A 251 -8.55 -3.53 6.94
C LEU A 251 -8.18 -3.89 5.50
N ALA A 252 -7.70 -5.12 5.25
CA ALA A 252 -7.39 -5.60 3.91
C ALA A 252 -8.61 -5.58 2.98
N GLN A 253 -9.80 -5.89 3.52
CA GLN A 253 -11.06 -5.84 2.77
C GLN A 253 -11.56 -4.41 2.49
N LEU A 254 -11.12 -3.43 3.29
CA LEU A 254 -11.54 -2.05 3.15
C LEU A 254 -10.60 -1.22 2.26
N PHE A 255 -9.31 -1.56 2.22
CA PHE A 255 -8.35 -0.77 1.46
C PHE A 255 -8.43 -1.06 -0.04
N MET A 256 -8.85 -0.07 -0.83
CA MET A 256 -8.79 -0.13 -2.31
C MET A 256 -7.37 -0.29 -2.85
N ASP A 257 -6.40 0.13 -2.08
CA ASP A 257 -4.96 0.04 -2.37
C ASP A 257 -4.30 -1.09 -1.58
N PHE A 258 -5.05 -2.15 -1.27
CA PHE A 258 -4.51 -3.30 -0.54
C PHE A 258 -3.33 -3.90 -1.30
N GLU A 259 -2.22 -4.04 -0.58
CA GLU A 259 -0.99 -4.62 -1.08
C GLU A 259 -0.38 -5.46 0.06
N PRO A 260 -0.42 -6.79 -0.02
CA PRO A 260 -0.07 -7.66 1.11
C PRO A 260 1.34 -7.43 1.62
N GLY A 261 2.29 -7.18 0.71
CA GLY A 261 3.68 -6.92 1.06
C GLY A 261 3.91 -5.64 1.86
N ILE A 262 2.98 -4.67 1.78
CA ILE A 262 3.01 -3.47 2.62
C ILE A 262 2.15 -3.68 3.86
N HIS A 263 0.97 -4.24 3.67
CA HIS A 263 -0.07 -4.33 4.69
C HIS A 263 0.39 -5.13 5.90
N TYR A 264 0.74 -6.39 5.72
CA TYR A 264 1.07 -7.27 6.85
C TYR A 264 2.31 -6.84 7.63
N PRO A 265 3.45 -6.49 6.99
CA PRO A 265 4.59 -5.97 7.74
C PRO A 265 4.28 -4.69 8.51
N GLN A 266 3.46 -3.80 7.94
CA GLN A 266 3.07 -2.57 8.62
C GLN A 266 2.11 -2.82 9.79
N VAL A 267 1.14 -3.70 9.63
CA VAL A 267 0.24 -4.09 10.73
C VAL A 267 1.04 -4.67 11.89
N GLN A 268 1.95 -5.60 11.63
CA GLN A 268 2.79 -6.19 12.67
C GLN A 268 3.71 -5.16 13.34
N MET A 269 4.26 -4.21 12.55
CA MET A 269 5.07 -3.12 13.10
C MET A 269 4.25 -2.25 14.07
N GLN A 270 3.01 -1.92 13.73
CA GLN A 270 2.15 -1.09 14.56
C GLN A 270 1.54 -1.86 15.75
N SER A 271 1.45 -3.18 15.66
CA SER A 271 0.99 -4.07 16.74
C SER A 271 2.11 -4.46 17.72
N GLY A 272 3.37 -4.11 17.41
CA GLY A 272 4.52 -4.43 18.24
C GLY A 272 5.00 -5.87 18.18
N THR A 273 4.63 -6.62 17.13
CA THR A 273 4.98 -8.05 16.99
C THR A 273 6.21 -8.30 16.12
N THR A 274 6.99 -7.25 15.79
CA THR A 274 8.20 -7.38 14.96
C THR A 274 9.48 -7.65 15.72
N GLY A 275 9.54 -7.31 17.01
CA GLY A 275 10.72 -7.47 17.85
C GLY A 275 11.92 -6.55 17.54
N ILE A 276 11.85 -5.77 16.46
CA ILE A 276 12.97 -4.93 15.97
C ILE A 276 12.69 -3.42 16.05
N ASN A 277 11.45 -3.04 16.27
CA ASN A 277 11.06 -1.63 16.35
C ASN A 277 10.69 -1.25 17.77
N THR A 278 11.03 -0.02 18.15
CA THR A 278 10.49 0.58 19.38
C THR A 278 8.96 0.61 19.28
N LEU A 279 8.29 0.20 20.36
CA LEU A 279 6.84 0.24 20.45
C LEU A 279 6.34 1.69 20.30
N ARG A 280 5.34 1.88 19.44
CA ARG A 280 4.73 3.17 19.15
C ARG A 280 3.25 3.11 19.45
N ILE A 281 2.89 3.58 20.63
CA ILE A 281 1.48 3.72 21.00
C ILE A 281 1.06 5.14 20.61
N TYR A 282 0.05 5.24 19.77
CA TYR A 282 -0.47 6.52 19.32
C TYR A 282 -1.37 7.12 20.38
N ASN A 283 -1.18 8.40 20.65
CA ASN A 283 -2.10 9.14 21.53
C ASN A 283 -3.34 9.54 20.73
N THR A 284 -4.44 8.85 20.94
CA THR A 284 -5.69 9.02 20.19
C THR A 284 -6.45 10.32 20.50
N VAL A 285 -6.01 11.06 21.51
CA VAL A 285 -6.60 12.37 21.91
C VAL A 285 -5.82 13.54 21.32
N LYS A 286 -4.49 13.37 21.07
CA LYS A 286 -3.60 14.46 20.64
C LYS A 286 -3.19 14.40 19.17
N GLN A 287 -3.69 13.44 18.39
CA GLN A 287 -3.28 13.26 16.96
C GLN A 287 -3.92 14.31 16.04
#